data_d3e773ad331592523d298bec4ef4dc76
#
_entry.id   d3e773ad331592523d298bec4ef4dc76
#
_cell.length_a   1.000
_cell.length_b   1.000
_cell.length_c   1.000
_cell.angle_alpha   90.00
_cell.angle_beta   90.00
_cell.angle_gamma   90.00
#
_symmetry.space_group_name_H-M   'P 1'
#
loop_
_entity.id
_entity.type
_entity.pdbx_description
1 polymer ?
#
loop_
_entity_poly.entity_id
_entity_poly.type
_entity_poly.pdbx_seq_one_letter_code
_entity_poly.pdbx_strand_id
1 'polypeptide(L)'
;FSLPFLVLVPLAYLPLPTRWVWAFVTSYLKGTLFLLKWIIGLDYMVRNPDRLNKGPVVFAAAHHSTWENLFFQILLPNPAILIKEEIFNYPVAGVIARRNGHIPAHRGGEPDKVRSSFLEARRQAARGRSVLVYPSGTRTGTRIDPPHRRGVAALYGFLDLPCVPIAHNSGLFWPNDSWLRRPGTIIVDVLEPIPPGLDKQTFLSLLKSRLNGAADILLQSPDAAGEGFAPRKETASVR
;
A
#
# COMPACT_ATOMS: atom_id res chain seq x y z
N PHE A 1 -0.86 7.50 -20.95
CA PHE A 1 -0.98 7.44 -19.47
C PHE A 1 -0.69 8.78 -18.79
N SER A 2 0.06 9.71 -19.41
CA SER A 2 0.43 11.00 -18.80
C SER A 2 -0.60 12.12 -19.03
N LEU A 3 -1.50 11.98 -19.99
CA LEU A 3 -2.50 13.01 -20.32
C LEU A 3 -3.43 13.36 -19.14
N PRO A 4 -3.92 12.39 -18.34
CA PRO A 4 -4.73 12.71 -17.17
C PRO A 4 -3.97 13.45 -16.07
N PHE A 5 -2.63 13.30 -15.98
CA PHE A 5 -1.80 14.10 -15.08
C PHE A 5 -1.85 15.59 -15.40
N LEU A 6 -1.98 15.97 -16.67
CA LEU A 6 -2.13 17.38 -17.08
C LEU A 6 -3.43 18.02 -16.55
N VAL A 7 -4.49 17.23 -16.41
CA VAL A 7 -5.74 17.71 -15.81
C VAL A 7 -5.63 17.81 -14.27
N LEU A 8 -4.78 16.99 -13.64
CA LEU A 8 -4.52 17.05 -12.20
C LEU A 8 -3.67 18.27 -11.80
N VAL A 9 -2.87 18.81 -12.73
CA VAL A 9 -2.02 19.98 -12.44
C VAL A 9 -2.81 21.19 -11.97
N PRO A 10 -3.79 21.72 -12.71
CA PRO A 10 -4.57 22.86 -12.24
C PRO A 10 -5.36 22.55 -10.96
N LEU A 11 -5.92 21.34 -10.83
CA LEU A 11 -6.66 20.92 -9.64
C LEU A 11 -5.79 20.87 -8.37
N ALA A 12 -4.50 20.50 -8.50
CA ALA A 12 -3.59 20.50 -7.37
C ALA A 12 -3.37 21.92 -6.79
N TYR A 13 -3.35 22.93 -7.65
CA TYR A 13 -3.02 24.30 -7.28
C TYR A 13 -4.22 25.21 -7.06
N LEU A 14 -5.43 24.83 -7.50
CA LEU A 14 -6.64 25.58 -7.24
C LEU A 14 -7.00 25.53 -5.74
N PRO A 15 -7.53 26.60 -5.14
CA PRO A 15 -7.97 26.66 -3.75
C PRO A 15 -9.30 25.92 -3.53
N LEU A 16 -9.38 24.69 -4.03
CA LEU A 16 -10.56 23.83 -3.88
C LEU A 16 -10.59 23.18 -2.50
N PRO A 17 -11.77 22.94 -1.90
CA PRO A 17 -11.92 22.13 -0.71
C PRO A 17 -11.30 20.74 -0.92
N THR A 18 -10.59 20.20 0.10
CA THR A 18 -9.91 18.91 0.03
C THR A 18 -10.83 17.76 -0.42
N ARG A 19 -12.12 17.82 -0.03
CA ARG A 19 -13.13 16.83 -0.47
C ARG A 19 -13.27 16.74 -2.00
N TRP A 20 -13.18 17.87 -2.72
CA TRP A 20 -13.28 17.88 -4.18
C TRP A 20 -12.01 17.32 -4.84
N VAL A 21 -10.84 17.66 -4.29
CA VAL A 21 -9.57 17.10 -4.75
C VAL A 21 -9.58 15.60 -4.56
N TRP A 22 -10.04 15.12 -3.40
CA TRP A 22 -10.16 13.70 -3.11
C TRP A 22 -11.17 13.00 -4.03
N ALA A 23 -12.35 13.57 -4.24
CA ALA A 23 -13.36 13.03 -5.14
C ALA A 23 -12.81 12.89 -6.58
N PHE A 24 -12.07 13.88 -7.04
CA PHE A 24 -11.46 13.84 -8.36
C PHE A 24 -10.34 12.76 -8.45
N VAL A 25 -9.44 12.71 -7.46
CA VAL A 25 -8.39 11.69 -7.40
C VAL A 25 -9.01 10.29 -7.39
N THR A 26 -10.01 10.05 -6.55
CA THR A 26 -10.67 8.73 -6.49
C THR A 26 -11.41 8.38 -7.78
N SER A 27 -12.05 9.36 -8.44
CA SER A 27 -12.69 9.14 -9.74
C SER A 27 -11.66 8.77 -10.82
N TYR A 28 -10.54 9.48 -10.85
CA TYR A 28 -9.42 9.16 -11.75
C TYR A 28 -8.87 7.74 -11.49
N LEU A 29 -8.65 7.38 -10.23
CA LEU A 29 -8.17 6.05 -9.87
C LEU A 29 -9.18 4.94 -10.25
N LYS A 30 -10.47 5.16 -10.01
CA LYS A 30 -11.55 4.25 -10.44
C LYS A 30 -11.58 4.09 -11.96
N GLY A 31 -11.47 5.20 -12.69
CA GLY A 31 -11.35 5.19 -14.16
C GLY A 31 -10.13 4.40 -14.64
N THR A 32 -8.99 4.55 -13.96
CA THR A 32 -7.78 3.78 -14.25
C THR A 32 -8.00 2.28 -14.05
N LEU A 33 -8.61 1.87 -12.94
CA LEU A 33 -8.93 0.46 -12.69
C LEU A 33 -9.94 -0.09 -13.70
N PHE A 34 -10.93 0.72 -14.08
CA PHE A 34 -11.87 0.36 -15.15
C PHE A 34 -11.16 0.10 -16.48
N LEU A 35 -10.25 0.99 -16.89
CA LEU A 35 -9.47 0.81 -18.12
C LEU A 35 -8.53 -0.40 -18.03
N LEU A 36 -7.92 -0.68 -16.88
CA LEU A 36 -7.10 -1.86 -16.67
C LEU A 36 -7.93 -3.14 -16.86
N LYS A 37 -9.15 -3.16 -16.33
CA LYS A 37 -10.06 -4.31 -16.51
C LYS A 37 -10.45 -4.51 -17.97
N TRP A 38 -10.90 -3.46 -18.66
CA TRP A 38 -11.48 -3.60 -20.00
C TRP A 38 -10.45 -3.64 -21.13
N ILE A 39 -9.28 -3.00 -20.96
CA ILE A 39 -8.24 -2.98 -22.01
C ILE A 39 -7.23 -4.12 -21.81
N ILE A 40 -6.86 -4.40 -20.56
CA ILE A 40 -5.80 -5.37 -20.24
C ILE A 40 -6.39 -6.70 -19.76
N GLY A 41 -7.64 -6.70 -19.30
CA GLY A 41 -8.22 -7.87 -18.63
C GLY A 41 -7.72 -8.07 -17.20
N LEU A 42 -7.25 -6.99 -16.54
CA LEU A 42 -6.74 -7.05 -15.18
C LEU A 42 -7.82 -6.62 -14.19
N ASP A 43 -8.42 -7.60 -13.52
CA ASP A 43 -9.45 -7.41 -12.49
C ASP A 43 -8.89 -7.58 -11.07
N TYR A 44 -9.74 -7.47 -10.07
CA TYR A 44 -9.37 -7.69 -8.67
C TYR A 44 -10.51 -8.32 -7.87
N MET A 45 -10.13 -9.02 -6.80
CA MET A 45 -11.04 -9.58 -5.80
C MET A 45 -10.52 -9.25 -4.39
N VAL A 46 -11.41 -8.85 -3.49
CA VAL A 46 -11.07 -8.58 -2.08
C VAL A 46 -11.66 -9.69 -1.22
N ARG A 47 -10.81 -10.38 -0.45
CA ARG A 47 -11.20 -11.36 0.56
C ARG A 47 -11.29 -10.68 1.93
N ASN A 48 -12.27 -11.07 2.72
CA ASN A 48 -12.53 -10.59 4.09
C ASN A 48 -12.66 -9.04 4.21
N PRO A 49 -13.46 -8.38 3.36
CA PRO A 49 -13.59 -6.92 3.35
C PRO A 49 -14.21 -6.36 4.63
N ASP A 50 -14.92 -7.18 5.40
CA ASP A 50 -15.49 -6.84 6.72
C ASP A 50 -14.45 -6.43 7.76
N ARG A 51 -13.19 -6.83 7.56
CA ARG A 51 -12.06 -6.46 8.42
C ARG A 51 -11.54 -5.03 8.22
N LEU A 52 -12.00 -4.34 7.16
CA LEU A 52 -11.54 -2.98 6.83
C LEU A 52 -12.18 -1.86 7.67
N ASN A 53 -13.37 -2.08 8.22
CA ASN A 53 -14.23 -1.02 8.77
C ASN A 53 -14.26 -0.95 10.32
N LYS A 54 -13.18 -1.32 10.98
CA LYS A 54 -13.15 -1.40 12.47
C LYS A 54 -12.53 -0.17 13.18
N GLY A 55 -12.68 1.04 12.62
CA GLY A 55 -12.12 2.27 13.19
C GLY A 55 -10.69 2.55 12.75
N PRO A 56 -10.00 3.50 13.40
CA PRO A 56 -8.60 3.79 13.08
C PRO A 56 -7.72 2.58 13.39
N VAL A 57 -6.99 2.11 12.37
CA VAL A 57 -6.06 0.98 12.47
C VAL A 57 -4.77 1.31 11.70
N VAL A 58 -3.73 0.54 11.95
CA VAL A 58 -2.54 0.50 11.11
C VAL A 58 -2.75 -0.58 10.05
N PHE A 59 -2.92 -0.22 8.79
CA PHE A 59 -2.86 -1.17 7.70
C PHE A 59 -1.39 -1.45 7.34
N ALA A 60 -0.96 -2.70 7.45
CA ALA A 60 0.37 -3.13 7.07
C ALA A 60 0.28 -3.99 5.80
N ALA A 61 0.45 -3.35 4.63
CA ALA A 61 0.26 -4.01 3.35
C ALA A 61 1.57 -4.52 2.74
N ALA A 62 1.54 -5.65 2.08
CA ALA A 62 2.61 -6.06 1.19
C ALA A 62 2.84 -4.98 0.12
N HIS A 63 4.08 -4.90 -0.42
CA HIS A 63 4.42 -3.89 -1.42
C HIS A 63 5.08 -4.56 -2.63
N HIS A 64 4.28 -4.94 -3.62
CA HIS A 64 4.70 -5.77 -4.74
C HIS A 64 4.85 -4.98 -6.05
N SER A 65 3.95 -4.02 -6.29
CA SER A 65 3.88 -3.32 -7.58
C SER A 65 3.51 -1.84 -7.43
N THR A 66 3.12 -1.19 -8.50
CA THR A 66 2.53 0.16 -8.46
C THR A 66 1.01 0.09 -8.27
N TRP A 67 0.38 -1.04 -8.62
CA TRP A 67 -1.07 -1.21 -8.63
C TRP A 67 -1.70 -0.96 -7.26
N GLU A 68 -1.13 -1.51 -6.20
CA GLU A 68 -1.68 -1.37 -4.85
C GLU A 68 -1.66 0.07 -4.34
N ASN A 69 -0.73 0.92 -4.82
CA ASN A 69 -0.73 2.34 -4.47
C ASN A 69 -1.93 3.09 -5.05
N LEU A 70 -2.46 2.62 -6.19
CA LEU A 70 -3.69 3.16 -6.79
C LEU A 70 -4.90 2.58 -6.06
N PHE A 71 -4.90 1.26 -5.84
CA PHE A 71 -6.04 0.52 -5.33
C PHE A 71 -6.36 0.81 -3.86
N PHE A 72 -5.36 0.86 -2.99
CA PHE A 72 -5.59 1.09 -1.56
C PHE A 72 -6.12 2.49 -1.23
N GLN A 73 -5.91 3.46 -2.10
CA GLN A 73 -6.55 4.77 -1.94
C GLN A 73 -8.06 4.72 -2.18
N ILE A 74 -8.55 3.69 -2.88
CA ILE A 74 -9.98 3.50 -3.14
C ILE A 74 -10.58 2.50 -2.15
N LEU A 75 -9.84 1.42 -1.87
CA LEU A 75 -10.31 0.32 -1.01
C LEU A 75 -10.39 0.75 0.45
N LEU A 76 -9.37 1.44 0.95
CA LEU A 76 -9.29 1.78 2.36
C LEU A 76 -10.07 3.07 2.65
N PRO A 77 -10.79 3.15 3.79
CA PRO A 77 -11.55 4.34 4.14
C PRO A 77 -10.62 5.50 4.49
N ASN A 78 -10.42 6.41 3.56
CA ASN A 78 -9.62 7.64 3.71
C ASN A 78 -8.25 7.43 4.40
N PRO A 79 -7.35 6.59 3.85
CA PRO A 79 -6.11 6.25 4.52
C PRO A 79 -5.10 7.41 4.52
N ALA A 80 -4.41 7.61 5.64
CA ALA A 80 -3.20 8.41 5.69
C ALA A 80 -2.01 7.48 5.36
N ILE A 81 -1.42 7.64 4.18
CA ILE A 81 -0.39 6.73 3.66
C ILE A 81 1.00 7.26 4.02
N LEU A 82 1.86 6.39 4.60
CA LEU A 82 3.29 6.70 4.70
C LEU A 82 3.92 6.54 3.32
N ILE A 83 4.31 7.65 2.72
CA ILE A 83 4.95 7.69 1.40
C ILE A 83 6.34 8.31 1.49
N LYS A 84 7.21 7.93 0.57
CA LYS A 84 8.59 8.38 0.51
C LYS A 84 8.66 9.92 0.52
N GLU A 85 9.52 10.52 1.37
CA GLU A 85 9.65 11.97 1.54
C GLU A 85 9.85 12.71 0.21
N GLU A 86 10.64 12.14 -0.70
CA GLU A 86 10.96 12.76 -1.98
C GLU A 86 9.72 12.97 -2.87
N ILE A 87 8.66 12.18 -2.67
CA ILE A 87 7.39 12.35 -3.39
C ILE A 87 6.75 13.70 -3.10
N PHE A 88 6.94 14.22 -1.88
CA PHE A 88 6.42 15.54 -1.49
C PHE A 88 7.09 16.69 -2.25
N ASN A 89 8.25 16.46 -2.87
CA ASN A 89 8.97 17.46 -3.65
C ASN A 89 8.50 17.51 -5.12
N TYR A 90 7.72 16.53 -5.57
CA TYR A 90 7.17 16.56 -6.93
C TYR A 90 6.03 17.59 -7.05
N PRO A 91 6.01 18.39 -8.13
CA PRO A 91 5.12 19.54 -8.25
C PRO A 91 3.64 19.22 -8.03
N VAL A 92 3.13 18.15 -8.61
CA VAL A 92 1.72 17.76 -8.52
C VAL A 92 1.50 16.75 -7.41
N ALA A 93 2.26 15.65 -7.43
CA ALA A 93 2.10 14.56 -6.47
C ALA A 93 2.32 15.03 -5.02
N GLY A 94 3.30 15.90 -4.78
CA GLY A 94 3.59 16.43 -3.46
C GLY A 94 2.49 17.35 -2.93
N VAL A 95 1.90 18.18 -3.79
CA VAL A 95 0.75 19.03 -3.40
C VAL A 95 -0.45 18.16 -3.04
N ILE A 96 -0.79 17.18 -3.88
CA ILE A 96 -1.89 16.25 -3.63
C ILE A 96 -1.63 15.45 -2.34
N ALA A 97 -0.41 14.94 -2.14
CA ALA A 97 -0.04 14.20 -0.94
C ALA A 97 -0.22 15.01 0.35
N ARG A 98 0.24 16.26 0.35
CA ARG A 98 0.04 17.18 1.49
C ARG A 98 -1.43 17.48 1.73
N ARG A 99 -2.18 17.80 0.67
CA ARG A 99 -3.61 18.12 0.78
C ARG A 99 -4.44 16.93 1.27
N ASN A 100 -4.04 15.72 0.89
CA ASN A 100 -4.70 14.50 1.35
C ASN A 100 -4.21 14.03 2.73
N GLY A 101 -3.28 14.76 3.36
CA GLY A 101 -2.77 14.41 4.69
C GLY A 101 -1.99 13.08 4.71
N HIS A 102 -1.28 12.78 3.61
CA HIS A 102 -0.32 11.68 3.62
C HIS A 102 0.91 12.06 4.45
N ILE A 103 1.64 11.06 4.90
CA ILE A 103 2.70 11.18 5.90
C ILE A 103 4.05 10.96 5.24
N PRO A 104 5.03 11.88 5.34
CA PRO A 104 6.35 11.65 4.79
C PRO A 104 7.07 10.54 5.57
N ALA A 105 7.57 9.54 4.87
CA ALA A 105 8.38 8.46 5.43
C ALA A 105 9.86 8.80 5.27
N HIS A 106 10.50 9.19 6.36
CA HIS A 106 11.92 9.50 6.37
C HIS A 106 12.75 8.22 6.48
N ARG A 107 13.61 7.99 5.49
CA ARG A 107 14.55 6.87 5.43
C ARG A 107 15.94 7.43 5.64
N GLY A 108 16.64 7.05 6.67
CA GLY A 108 18.01 7.54 6.85
C GLY A 108 18.40 7.87 8.28
N GLY A 109 17.51 7.59 9.26
CA GLY A 109 17.92 7.56 10.65
C GLY A 109 17.99 8.91 11.36
N GLU A 110 17.52 10.01 10.78
CA GLU A 110 17.36 11.27 11.51
C GLU A 110 16.19 11.13 12.51
N PRO A 111 16.49 11.01 13.84
CA PRO A 111 15.47 10.69 14.85
C PRO A 111 14.32 11.70 14.88
N ASP A 112 14.60 12.98 14.69
CA ASP A 112 13.60 14.05 14.72
C ASP A 112 12.64 13.98 13.55
N LYS A 113 13.11 13.65 12.35
CA LYS A 113 12.26 13.45 11.18
C LYS A 113 11.38 12.23 11.33
N VAL A 114 11.91 11.11 11.83
CA VAL A 114 11.12 9.92 12.12
C VAL A 114 10.05 10.22 13.17
N ARG A 115 10.43 10.95 14.23
CA ARG A 115 9.49 11.38 15.26
C ARG A 115 8.38 12.28 14.70
N SER A 116 8.71 13.20 13.80
CA SER A 116 7.70 14.05 13.14
C SER A 116 6.71 13.27 12.33
N SER A 117 7.15 12.23 11.59
CA SER A 117 6.27 11.30 10.86
C SER A 117 5.32 10.57 11.80
N PHE A 118 5.82 10.09 12.93
CA PHE A 118 5.00 9.38 13.92
C PHE A 118 3.97 10.30 14.58
N LEU A 119 4.36 11.53 14.91
CA LEU A 119 3.43 12.53 15.44
C LEU A 119 2.34 12.88 14.42
N GLU A 120 2.68 12.98 13.12
CA GLU A 120 1.70 13.21 12.08
C GLU A 120 0.77 11.99 11.94
N ALA A 121 1.31 10.76 11.98
CA ALA A 121 0.50 9.56 11.98
C ALA A 121 -0.52 9.54 13.13
N ARG A 122 -0.09 9.92 14.35
CA ARG A 122 -0.96 10.05 15.52
C ARG A 122 -2.04 11.12 15.32
N ARG A 123 -1.70 12.26 14.72
CA ARG A 123 -2.69 13.31 14.41
C ARG A 123 -3.74 12.82 13.42
N GLN A 124 -3.34 12.06 12.40
CA GLN A 124 -4.27 11.48 11.44
C GLN A 124 -5.16 10.42 12.09
N ALA A 125 -4.61 9.57 12.94
CA ALA A 125 -5.37 8.58 13.71
C ALA A 125 -6.39 9.23 14.67
N ALA A 126 -6.01 10.32 15.35
CA ALA A 126 -6.91 11.10 16.21
C ALA A 126 -8.07 11.75 15.45
N ARG A 127 -7.92 11.95 14.11
CA ARG A 127 -8.99 12.41 13.22
C ARG A 127 -9.86 11.27 12.67
N GLY A 128 -9.70 10.06 13.20
CA GLY A 128 -10.45 8.87 12.77
C GLY A 128 -9.92 8.21 11.49
N ARG A 129 -8.72 8.59 11.01
CA ARG A 129 -8.12 8.02 9.80
C ARG A 129 -7.22 6.84 10.14
N SER A 130 -7.30 5.80 9.34
CA SER A 130 -6.32 4.69 9.41
C SER A 130 -5.00 5.08 8.75
N VAL A 131 -3.92 4.47 9.20
CA VAL A 131 -2.57 4.71 8.68
C VAL A 131 -2.12 3.52 7.85
N LEU A 132 -1.78 3.73 6.57
CA LEU A 132 -1.24 2.68 5.71
C LEU A 132 0.28 2.75 5.67
N VAL A 133 0.92 1.62 5.93
CA VAL A 133 2.38 1.44 5.86
C VAL A 133 2.73 0.19 5.06
N TYR A 134 3.87 0.25 4.36
CA TYR A 134 4.46 -0.90 3.67
C TYR A 134 5.67 -1.40 4.49
N PRO A 135 5.56 -2.57 5.18
CA PRO A 135 6.60 -3.04 6.10
C PRO A 135 7.97 -3.25 5.47
N SER A 136 8.04 -3.67 4.20
CA SER A 136 9.29 -3.81 3.45
C SER A 136 9.97 -2.47 3.14
N GLY A 137 9.20 -1.38 3.11
CA GLY A 137 9.66 -0.04 2.75
C GLY A 137 10.07 0.12 1.28
N THR A 138 10.01 -0.92 0.47
CA THR A 138 10.29 -0.91 -0.96
C THR A 138 9.46 -1.98 -1.65
N ARG A 139 9.24 -1.84 -2.95
CA ARG A 139 8.55 -2.86 -3.74
C ARG A 139 9.39 -4.11 -3.87
N THR A 140 8.80 -5.27 -3.59
CA THR A 140 9.48 -6.57 -3.49
C THR A 140 9.10 -7.54 -4.61
N GLY A 141 8.22 -7.12 -5.52
CA GLY A 141 7.73 -7.99 -6.60
C GLY A 141 7.03 -9.24 -6.04
N THR A 142 7.44 -10.40 -6.50
CA THR A 142 6.88 -11.71 -6.07
C THR A 142 7.68 -12.38 -4.95
N ARG A 143 8.53 -11.64 -4.24
CA ARG A 143 9.33 -12.20 -3.14
C ARG A 143 8.44 -12.55 -1.96
N ILE A 144 8.49 -13.81 -1.51
CA ILE A 144 7.66 -14.35 -0.43
C ILE A 144 8.14 -13.87 0.95
N ASP A 145 9.45 -13.78 1.15
CA ASP A 145 10.05 -13.38 2.44
C ASP A 145 10.85 -12.06 2.33
N PRO A 146 10.17 -10.91 2.12
CA PRO A 146 10.85 -9.63 2.11
C PRO A 146 11.27 -9.22 3.53
N PRO A 147 12.40 -8.50 3.69
CA PRO A 147 12.78 -7.97 4.99
C PRO A 147 11.78 -6.90 5.44
N HIS A 148 11.26 -7.05 6.66
CA HIS A 148 10.43 -6.00 7.27
C HIS A 148 11.30 -4.99 8.03
N ARG A 149 11.05 -3.71 7.82
CA ARG A 149 11.76 -2.63 8.49
C ARG A 149 11.32 -2.50 9.95
N ARG A 150 12.28 -2.32 10.86
CA ARG A 150 12.00 -2.10 12.30
C ARG A 150 11.07 -0.91 12.58
N GLY A 151 11.01 0.05 11.66
CA GLY A 151 10.15 1.23 11.76
C GLY A 151 8.65 0.92 11.83
N VAL A 152 8.17 -0.18 11.23
CA VAL A 152 6.75 -0.55 11.32
C VAL A 152 6.39 -0.96 12.75
N ALA A 153 7.26 -1.69 13.46
CA ALA A 153 7.03 -2.05 14.85
C ALA A 153 7.11 -0.84 15.80
N ALA A 154 8.01 0.10 15.50
CA ALA A 154 8.09 1.34 16.26
C ALA A 154 6.82 2.20 16.07
N LEU A 155 6.30 2.29 14.83
CA LEU A 155 5.06 3.00 14.54
C LEU A 155 3.85 2.33 15.21
N TYR A 156 3.76 1.00 15.14
CA TYR A 156 2.69 0.22 15.78
C TYR A 156 2.67 0.49 17.30
N GLY A 157 3.80 0.34 18.00
CA GLY A 157 3.87 0.62 19.43
C GLY A 157 3.65 2.09 19.81
N PHE A 158 4.00 3.03 18.90
CA PHE A 158 3.77 4.45 19.13
C PHE A 158 2.29 4.86 18.99
N LEU A 159 1.58 4.25 18.05
CA LEU A 159 0.17 4.56 17.79
C LEU A 159 -0.76 3.80 18.77
N ASP A 160 -0.34 2.65 19.25
CA ASP A 160 -1.13 1.76 20.11
C ASP A 160 -2.49 1.43 19.50
N LEU A 161 -2.51 1.13 18.20
CA LEU A 161 -3.69 0.76 17.43
C LEU A 161 -3.59 -0.67 16.93
N PRO A 162 -4.73 -1.35 16.69
CA PRO A 162 -4.72 -2.63 16.00
C PRO A 162 -4.03 -2.52 14.65
N CYS A 163 -3.29 -3.57 14.26
CA CYS A 163 -2.68 -3.64 12.94
C CYS A 163 -3.41 -4.68 12.09
N VAL A 164 -3.87 -4.28 10.91
CA VAL A 164 -4.53 -5.16 9.94
C VAL A 164 -3.55 -5.42 8.80
N PRO A 165 -2.98 -6.65 8.71
CA PRO A 165 -2.11 -7.00 7.60
C PRO A 165 -2.93 -7.20 6.32
N ILE A 166 -2.38 -6.80 5.16
CA ILE A 166 -3.00 -6.99 3.85
C ILE A 166 -1.99 -7.64 2.91
N ALA A 167 -2.31 -8.84 2.44
CA ALA A 167 -1.54 -9.55 1.43
C ALA A 167 -2.22 -9.41 0.06
N HIS A 168 -1.43 -9.49 -1.01
CA HIS A 168 -1.94 -9.51 -2.38
C HIS A 168 -0.89 -10.06 -3.35
N ASN A 169 -1.31 -10.43 -4.55
CA ASN A 169 -0.47 -11.00 -5.59
C ASN A 169 -0.25 -10.05 -6.79
N SER A 170 -0.39 -8.75 -6.61
CA SER A 170 -0.29 -7.77 -7.71
C SER A 170 1.02 -7.83 -8.49
N GLY A 171 2.11 -8.26 -7.85
CA GLY A 171 3.42 -8.41 -8.50
C GLY A 171 3.46 -9.42 -9.64
N LEU A 172 2.52 -10.39 -9.68
CA LEU A 172 2.37 -11.35 -10.78
C LEU A 172 1.88 -10.67 -12.06
N PHE A 173 0.97 -9.72 -11.93
CA PHE A 173 0.29 -9.06 -13.06
C PHE A 173 0.91 -7.72 -13.44
N TRP A 174 1.52 -7.04 -12.47
CA TRP A 174 2.16 -5.74 -12.66
C TRP A 174 3.57 -5.73 -12.05
N PRO A 175 4.54 -6.45 -12.63
CA PRO A 175 5.91 -6.52 -12.12
C PRO A 175 6.59 -5.15 -12.19
N ASN A 176 7.52 -4.90 -11.26
CA ASN A 176 8.23 -3.62 -11.15
C ASN A 176 9.27 -3.39 -12.24
N ASP A 177 9.82 -4.48 -12.75
CA ASP A 177 10.92 -4.54 -13.71
C ASP A 177 10.44 -4.66 -15.17
N SER A 178 9.13 -4.57 -15.40
CA SER A 178 8.54 -4.71 -16.73
C SER A 178 7.49 -3.63 -17.00
N TRP A 179 7.44 -3.19 -18.24
CA TRP A 179 6.36 -2.36 -18.77
C TRP A 179 5.11 -3.16 -19.12
N LEU A 180 5.26 -4.48 -19.23
CA LEU A 180 4.16 -5.38 -19.55
C LEU A 180 3.22 -5.51 -18.36
N ARG A 181 1.92 -5.41 -18.63
CA ARG A 181 0.84 -5.75 -17.70
C ARG A 181 0.19 -7.03 -18.20
N ARG A 182 -0.18 -7.92 -17.28
CA ARG A 182 -0.75 -9.22 -17.61
C ARG A 182 -2.23 -9.22 -17.26
N PRO A 183 -3.09 -9.86 -18.06
CA PRO A 183 -4.48 -10.11 -17.69
C PRO A 183 -4.56 -11.07 -16.50
N GLY A 184 -5.66 -11.01 -15.78
CA GLY A 184 -5.96 -11.91 -14.66
C GLY A 184 -6.63 -11.18 -13.50
N THR A 185 -6.73 -11.86 -12.35
CA THR A 185 -7.40 -11.31 -11.15
C THR A 185 -6.41 -11.14 -10.01
N ILE A 186 -6.20 -9.89 -9.59
CA ILE A 186 -5.42 -9.60 -8.38
C ILE A 186 -6.28 -9.92 -7.17
N ILE A 187 -5.80 -10.82 -6.32
CA ILE A 187 -6.44 -11.15 -5.06
C ILE A 187 -5.81 -10.29 -3.96
N VAL A 188 -6.66 -9.57 -3.22
CA VAL A 188 -6.28 -8.81 -2.04
C VAL A 188 -6.92 -9.47 -0.82
N ASP A 189 -6.12 -9.96 0.09
CA ASP A 189 -6.58 -10.66 1.30
C ASP A 189 -6.35 -9.80 2.54
N VAL A 190 -7.45 -9.42 3.20
CA VAL A 190 -7.42 -8.68 4.46
C VAL A 190 -7.33 -9.70 5.59
N LEU A 191 -6.16 -9.76 6.23
CA LEU A 191 -5.86 -10.78 7.22
C LEU A 191 -6.39 -10.41 8.60
N GLU A 192 -6.35 -11.38 9.54
CA GLU A 192 -6.77 -11.15 10.92
C GLU A 192 -6.02 -9.98 11.55
N PRO A 193 -6.71 -9.09 12.26
CA PRO A 193 -6.07 -7.98 12.96
C PRO A 193 -5.12 -8.48 14.06
N ILE A 194 -3.98 -7.83 14.19
CA ILE A 194 -3.04 -7.97 15.31
C ILE A 194 -3.48 -6.97 16.39
N PRO A 195 -3.78 -7.40 17.62
CA PRO A 195 -4.20 -6.49 18.69
C PRO A 195 -3.09 -5.51 19.06
N PRO A 196 -3.37 -4.33 19.63
CA PRO A 196 -2.36 -3.43 20.18
C PRO A 196 -1.65 -4.03 21.40
N GLY A 197 -0.54 -3.42 21.82
CA GLY A 197 0.15 -3.75 23.07
C GLY A 197 1.19 -4.88 23.01
N LEU A 198 1.41 -5.51 21.85
CA LEU A 198 2.49 -6.50 21.70
C LEU A 198 3.86 -5.82 21.72
N ASP A 199 4.87 -6.51 22.26
CA ASP A 199 6.25 -6.09 22.10
C ASP A 199 6.69 -6.12 20.63
N LYS A 200 7.76 -5.37 20.33
CA LYS A 200 8.24 -5.18 18.95
C LYS A 200 8.62 -6.47 18.24
N GLN A 201 9.21 -7.43 18.96
CA GLN A 201 9.69 -8.68 18.37
C GLN A 201 8.52 -9.60 18.07
N THR A 202 7.61 -9.78 19.01
CA THR A 202 6.38 -10.56 18.84
C THR A 202 5.52 -10.00 17.72
N PHE A 203 5.32 -8.68 17.69
CA PHE A 203 4.60 -8.02 16.60
C PHE A 203 5.21 -8.28 15.23
N LEU A 204 6.53 -8.08 15.08
CA LEU A 204 7.22 -8.30 13.78
C LEU A 204 7.14 -9.75 13.34
N SER A 205 7.34 -10.69 14.25
CA SER A 205 7.25 -12.12 13.96
C SER A 205 5.85 -12.51 13.49
N LEU A 206 4.82 -12.02 14.17
CA LEU A 206 3.43 -12.30 13.82
C LEU A 206 3.02 -11.65 12.50
N LEU A 207 3.40 -10.38 12.29
CA LEU A 207 3.14 -9.67 11.05
C LEU A 207 3.80 -10.38 9.86
N LYS A 208 5.07 -10.75 10.01
CA LYS A 208 5.83 -11.47 9.00
C LYS A 208 5.21 -12.82 8.68
N SER A 209 4.88 -13.62 9.70
CA SER A 209 4.24 -14.92 9.53
C SER A 209 2.92 -14.81 8.77
N ARG A 210 2.06 -13.85 9.11
CA ARG A 210 0.77 -13.64 8.44
C ARG A 210 0.93 -13.20 6.99
N LEU A 211 1.78 -12.21 6.72
CA LEU A 211 2.01 -11.71 5.36
C LEU A 211 2.66 -12.76 4.46
N ASN A 212 3.68 -13.47 4.96
CA ASN A 212 4.39 -14.48 4.17
C ASN A 212 3.52 -15.71 3.93
N GLY A 213 2.79 -16.19 4.96
CA GLY A 213 1.89 -17.32 4.79
C GLY A 213 0.77 -17.05 3.78
N ALA A 214 0.18 -15.85 3.80
CA ALA A 214 -0.80 -15.45 2.82
C ALA A 214 -0.19 -15.24 1.42
N ALA A 215 1.01 -14.63 1.33
CA ALA A 215 1.70 -14.44 0.06
C ALA A 215 2.04 -15.76 -0.62
N ASP A 216 2.50 -16.76 0.14
CA ASP A 216 2.79 -18.09 -0.39
C ASP A 216 1.55 -18.73 -1.04
N ILE A 217 0.41 -18.69 -0.35
CA ILE A 217 -0.87 -19.17 -0.88
C ILE A 217 -1.31 -18.40 -2.13
N LEU A 218 -1.21 -17.06 -2.10
CA LEU A 218 -1.68 -16.21 -3.20
C LEU A 218 -0.80 -16.30 -4.44
N LEU A 219 0.50 -16.55 -4.28
CA LEU A 219 1.44 -16.67 -5.40
C LEU A 219 1.39 -18.06 -6.04
N GLN A 220 0.93 -19.07 -5.32
CA GLN A 220 0.80 -20.45 -5.81
C GLN A 220 -0.62 -20.80 -6.29
N SER A 221 -1.61 -19.92 -6.06
CA SER A 221 -3.00 -20.18 -6.41
C SER A 221 -3.19 -20.27 -7.94
N PRO A 222 -3.84 -21.32 -8.47
CA PRO A 222 -4.16 -21.45 -9.89
C PRO A 222 -4.99 -20.27 -10.43
N ASP A 223 -5.83 -19.68 -9.61
CA ASP A 223 -6.64 -18.50 -9.95
C ASP A 223 -5.79 -17.23 -10.16
N ALA A 224 -4.55 -17.25 -9.69
CA ALA A 224 -3.57 -16.18 -9.92
C ALA A 224 -2.90 -16.30 -11.29
N ALA A 225 -2.90 -17.46 -11.87
CA ALA A 225 -2.30 -17.72 -13.18
C ALA A 225 -3.39 -17.73 -14.24
N GLY A 226 -3.61 -16.62 -14.93
CA GLY A 226 -4.11 -16.71 -16.29
C GLY A 226 -3.24 -17.71 -17.05
N GLU A 227 -3.82 -18.59 -17.85
CA GLU A 227 -3.10 -19.66 -18.57
C GLU A 227 -1.77 -19.15 -19.15
N GLY A 228 -0.65 -19.69 -18.65
CA GLY A 228 0.70 -19.40 -19.17
C GLY A 228 1.75 -18.90 -18.19
N PHE A 229 1.52 -18.84 -16.87
CA PHE A 229 2.52 -18.40 -15.91
C PHE A 229 3.14 -19.56 -15.11
N ALA A 230 4.42 -19.87 -15.37
CA ALA A 230 5.26 -20.62 -14.45
C ALA A 230 6.03 -19.65 -13.53
N PRO A 231 5.95 -19.76 -12.20
CA PRO A 231 6.73 -18.91 -11.30
C PRO A 231 8.23 -19.13 -11.56
N ARG A 232 8.97 -18.04 -11.78
CA ARG A 232 10.43 -18.08 -11.89
C ARG A 232 11.01 -18.52 -10.54
N LYS A 233 11.53 -19.72 -10.45
CA LYS A 233 12.38 -20.14 -9.32
C LYS A 233 13.65 -19.30 -9.42
N GLU A 234 13.81 -18.29 -8.58
CA GLU A 234 15.11 -17.63 -8.38
C GLU A 234 16.03 -18.65 -7.70
N THR A 235 16.96 -19.17 -8.48
CA THR A 235 18.14 -19.84 -7.96
C THR A 235 18.90 -18.83 -7.11
N ALA A 236 19.03 -19.11 -5.82
CA ALA A 236 19.90 -18.38 -4.91
C ALA A 236 21.33 -18.41 -5.46
N SER A 237 21.77 -17.32 -6.08
CA SER A 237 23.17 -17.10 -6.36
C SER A 237 23.80 -16.61 -5.06
N VAL A 238 24.43 -17.54 -4.36
CA VAL A 238 25.45 -17.26 -3.34
C VAL A 238 26.66 -16.66 -4.07
N ARG A 239 26.93 -15.39 -3.82
CA ARG A 239 28.26 -14.79 -3.78
C ARG A 239 28.22 -13.53 -2.92
#